data_371cd55372e53e02ef08be4388c55fab
#
_entry.id   371cd55372e53e02ef08be4388c55fab
#
_cell.length_a   1.000
_cell.length_b   1.000
_cell.length_c   1.000
_cell.angle_alpha   90.00
_cell.angle_beta   90.00
_cell.angle_gamma   90.00
#
_symmetry.space_group_name_H-M   'P 1'
#
loop_
_entity.id
_entity.type
_entity.pdbx_description
1 polymer ?
#
loop_
_entity_poly.entity_id
_entity_poly.type
_entity_poly.pdbx_seq_one_letter_code
_entity_poly.pdbx_strand_id
1 'polypeptide(L)'
;MKSLFFVLPALLLGLTACGAPVAAVTLPDAVQVEKTQTAETAVLYEDADGREVSPRRAALTEWRWSVADDTIAEVDPSGIVTGLRGGSTTLTLQSADGKISASCPVQVSSPLRGIALDDYTLYFDDELVTWITADGTRESDYAYASRVGVACHLLPEDTTDHPAATYHIADERIARFDGPWLVPVNYGTTTLTADCGGFTAQCTVRVVRAEE
;
A
#
# COMPACT_ATOMS: atom_id res chain seq x y z
N MET A 1 -40.11 -77.67 -36.01
CA MET A 1 -39.90 -77.02 -34.67
C MET A 1 -38.88 -75.89 -34.85
N LYS A 2 -39.38 -74.65 -34.90
CA LYS A 2 -38.51 -73.43 -35.04
C LYS A 2 -38.28 -72.83 -33.65
N SER A 3 -37.06 -72.89 -33.20
CA SER A 3 -36.64 -72.25 -31.94
C SER A 3 -36.47 -70.79 -32.18
N LEU A 4 -37.22 -69.92 -31.45
CA LEU A 4 -37.19 -68.51 -31.52
C LEU A 4 -36.23 -68.02 -30.38
N PHE A 5 -35.03 -67.57 -30.77
CA PHE A 5 -34.10 -66.88 -29.81
C PHE A 5 -34.54 -65.46 -29.62
N PHE A 6 -35.04 -65.15 -28.43
CA PHE A 6 -35.25 -63.78 -27.95
C PHE A 6 -33.92 -63.20 -27.47
N VAL A 7 -33.37 -62.29 -28.23
CA VAL A 7 -32.23 -61.49 -27.78
C VAL A 7 -32.78 -60.29 -27.01
N LEU A 8 -32.61 -60.32 -25.71
CA LEU A 8 -32.91 -59.19 -24.82
C LEU A 8 -31.82 -58.11 -24.99
N PRO A 9 -32.12 -56.83 -25.36
CA PRO A 9 -31.11 -55.79 -25.35
C PRO A 9 -30.75 -55.46 -23.89
N ALA A 10 -29.49 -55.69 -23.52
CA ALA A 10 -28.96 -55.20 -22.27
C ALA A 10 -28.93 -53.65 -22.31
N LEU A 11 -29.87 -53.07 -21.58
CA LEU A 11 -29.87 -51.63 -21.33
C LEU A 11 -28.65 -51.29 -20.42
N LEU A 12 -27.55 -50.90 -21.02
CA LEU A 12 -26.47 -50.27 -20.30
C LEU A 12 -27.00 -48.94 -19.73
N LEU A 13 -27.46 -48.97 -18.50
CA LEU A 13 -27.57 -47.76 -17.67
C LEU A 13 -26.16 -47.25 -17.42
N GLY A 14 -25.69 -46.37 -18.30
CA GLY A 14 -24.54 -45.56 -18.05
C GLY A 14 -24.83 -44.69 -16.81
N LEU A 15 -24.27 -45.10 -15.68
CA LEU A 15 -24.15 -44.22 -14.53
C LEU A 15 -23.22 -43.06 -14.90
N THR A 16 -23.77 -42.06 -15.58
CA THR A 16 -23.16 -40.77 -15.65
C THR A 16 -23.34 -40.12 -14.27
N ALA A 17 -22.44 -40.45 -13.34
CA ALA A 17 -22.21 -39.66 -12.15
C ALA A 17 -21.50 -38.36 -12.58
N CYS A 18 -22.06 -37.69 -13.59
CA CYS A 18 -21.59 -36.40 -14.03
C CYS A 18 -22.45 -35.35 -13.34
N GLY A 19 -22.02 -34.90 -12.20
CA GLY A 19 -22.55 -33.66 -11.70
C GLY A 19 -22.18 -32.53 -12.64
N ALA A 20 -23.03 -31.51 -12.74
CA ALA A 20 -22.82 -30.38 -13.63
C ALA A 20 -21.42 -29.77 -13.47
N PRO A 21 -20.73 -29.45 -14.56
CA PRO A 21 -19.42 -28.77 -14.49
C PRO A 21 -19.58 -27.38 -13.88
N VAL A 22 -18.49 -26.82 -13.37
CA VAL A 22 -18.45 -25.41 -12.96
C VAL A 22 -18.70 -24.55 -14.19
N ALA A 23 -19.60 -23.58 -14.08
CA ALA A 23 -19.96 -22.65 -15.14
C ALA A 23 -19.61 -21.20 -14.75
N ALA A 24 -19.56 -20.92 -13.45
CA ALA A 24 -19.17 -19.61 -12.93
C ALA A 24 -18.34 -19.74 -11.65
N VAL A 25 -17.56 -18.71 -11.34
CA VAL A 25 -16.79 -18.58 -10.11
C VAL A 25 -16.94 -17.14 -9.60
N THR A 26 -17.12 -17.02 -8.28
CA THR A 26 -17.24 -15.72 -7.60
C THR A 26 -16.18 -15.65 -6.51
N LEU A 27 -15.45 -14.53 -6.48
CA LEU A 27 -14.50 -14.17 -5.45
C LEU A 27 -15.14 -13.16 -4.49
N PRO A 28 -14.57 -12.96 -3.28
CA PRO A 28 -15.05 -11.95 -2.34
C PRO A 28 -14.90 -10.54 -2.94
N ASP A 29 -15.60 -9.56 -2.36
CA ASP A 29 -15.50 -8.14 -2.77
C ASP A 29 -14.07 -7.61 -2.68
N ALA A 30 -13.29 -8.08 -1.71
CA ALA A 30 -11.86 -7.80 -1.56
C ALA A 30 -11.20 -8.86 -0.67
N VAL A 31 -9.90 -9.09 -0.89
CA VAL A 31 -9.00 -9.79 0.03
C VAL A 31 -8.19 -8.76 0.78
N GLN A 32 -8.28 -8.77 2.12
CA GLN A 32 -7.50 -7.90 2.99
C GLN A 32 -6.45 -8.72 3.73
N VAL A 33 -5.21 -8.26 3.71
CA VAL A 33 -4.08 -8.92 4.35
C VAL A 33 -3.10 -7.88 4.86
N GLU A 34 -2.52 -8.10 6.04
CA GLU A 34 -1.42 -7.25 6.52
C GLU A 34 -0.10 -7.73 5.91
N LYS A 35 0.83 -6.83 5.67
CA LYS A 35 2.18 -7.13 5.20
C LYS A 35 2.81 -8.25 6.04
N THR A 36 3.42 -9.23 5.37
CA THR A 36 4.00 -10.46 5.94
C THR A 36 2.99 -11.48 6.49
N GLN A 37 1.69 -11.21 6.40
CA GLN A 37 0.63 -12.15 6.77
C GLN A 37 0.03 -12.82 5.54
N THR A 38 -0.75 -13.85 5.78
CA THR A 38 -1.47 -14.59 4.74
C THR A 38 -2.98 -14.53 4.94
N ALA A 39 -3.74 -14.59 3.85
CA ALA A 39 -5.19 -14.68 3.85
C ALA A 39 -5.66 -15.75 2.87
N GLU A 40 -6.59 -16.60 3.28
CA GLU A 40 -7.26 -17.52 2.38
C GLU A 40 -8.32 -16.79 1.56
N THR A 41 -8.40 -17.10 0.27
CA THR A 41 -9.43 -16.55 -0.61
C THR A 41 -10.63 -17.49 -0.66
N ALA A 42 -11.77 -17.02 -0.17
CA ALA A 42 -13.03 -17.76 -0.32
C ALA A 42 -13.48 -17.76 -1.79
N VAL A 43 -13.83 -18.92 -2.33
CA VAL A 43 -14.29 -19.06 -3.70
C VAL A 43 -15.65 -19.76 -3.71
N LEU A 44 -16.63 -19.14 -4.36
CA LEU A 44 -17.90 -19.75 -4.65
C LEU A 44 -17.89 -20.27 -6.10
N TYR A 45 -18.14 -21.55 -6.28
CA TYR A 45 -18.25 -22.21 -7.58
C TYR A 45 -19.72 -22.52 -7.87
N GLU A 46 -20.19 -22.21 -9.07
CA GLU A 46 -21.57 -22.43 -9.47
C GLU A 46 -21.66 -23.21 -10.78
N ASP A 47 -22.70 -24.04 -10.92
CA ASP A 47 -23.04 -24.69 -12.17
C ASP A 47 -23.87 -23.79 -13.09
N ALA A 48 -24.24 -24.26 -14.25
CA ALA A 48 -25.03 -23.52 -15.24
C ALA A 48 -26.45 -23.14 -14.76
N ASP A 49 -26.96 -23.81 -13.73
CA ASP A 49 -28.24 -23.50 -13.10
C ASP A 49 -28.12 -22.57 -11.90
N GLY A 50 -26.89 -22.08 -11.59
CA GLY A 50 -26.59 -21.22 -10.45
C GLY A 50 -26.58 -21.95 -9.10
N ARG A 51 -26.40 -23.29 -9.11
CA ARG A 51 -26.28 -24.07 -7.89
C ARG A 51 -24.82 -24.19 -7.48
N GLU A 52 -24.58 -24.11 -6.18
CA GLU A 52 -23.23 -24.24 -5.63
C GLU A 52 -22.62 -25.61 -5.97
N VAL A 53 -21.39 -25.58 -6.44
CA VAL A 53 -20.54 -26.75 -6.72
C VAL A 53 -19.52 -26.89 -5.60
N SER A 54 -19.48 -28.06 -4.97
CA SER A 54 -18.53 -28.28 -3.86
C SER A 54 -17.08 -28.12 -4.32
N PRO A 55 -16.16 -27.67 -3.45
CA PRO A 55 -14.75 -27.51 -3.79
C PRO A 55 -14.07 -28.76 -4.31
N ARG A 56 -14.46 -29.94 -3.80
CA ARG A 56 -13.95 -31.25 -4.29
C ARG A 56 -14.29 -31.50 -5.77
N ARG A 57 -15.42 -31.00 -6.21
CA ARG A 57 -15.85 -31.15 -7.63
C ARG A 57 -15.24 -30.04 -8.47
N ALA A 58 -15.17 -28.84 -7.94
CA ALA A 58 -14.49 -27.74 -8.60
C ALA A 58 -12.99 -28.04 -8.85
N ALA A 59 -12.35 -28.83 -7.98
CA ALA A 59 -10.98 -29.31 -8.14
C ALA A 59 -10.75 -30.25 -9.32
N LEU A 60 -11.79 -30.72 -9.99
CA LEU A 60 -11.70 -31.49 -11.26
C LEU A 60 -11.40 -30.56 -12.45
N THR A 61 -11.63 -29.26 -12.31
CA THR A 61 -11.21 -28.21 -13.24
C THR A 61 -9.84 -27.69 -12.78
N GLU A 62 -8.90 -27.56 -13.71
CA GLU A 62 -7.61 -26.94 -13.42
C GLU A 62 -7.80 -25.42 -13.32
N TRP A 63 -7.44 -24.86 -12.16
CA TRP A 63 -7.52 -23.43 -11.86
C TRP A 63 -6.14 -22.82 -11.79
N ARG A 64 -6.04 -21.55 -12.18
CA ARG A 64 -4.81 -20.75 -12.10
C ARG A 64 -5.10 -19.47 -11.37
N TRP A 65 -4.34 -19.24 -10.31
CA TRP A 65 -4.30 -18.02 -9.56
C TRP A 65 -3.21 -17.11 -10.10
N SER A 66 -3.46 -15.81 -10.11
CA SER A 66 -2.48 -14.81 -10.43
C SER A 66 -2.80 -13.49 -9.75
N VAL A 67 -1.77 -12.67 -9.50
CA VAL A 67 -1.90 -11.28 -9.06
C VAL A 67 -1.35 -10.37 -10.16
N ALA A 68 -1.91 -9.17 -10.28
CA ALA A 68 -1.49 -8.21 -11.31
C ALA A 68 -0.14 -7.56 -10.99
N ASP A 69 0.17 -7.36 -9.70
CA ASP A 69 1.44 -6.82 -9.22
C ASP A 69 1.97 -7.74 -8.10
N ASP A 70 2.97 -8.52 -8.43
CA ASP A 70 3.63 -9.48 -7.55
C ASP A 70 4.61 -8.82 -6.56
N THR A 71 4.86 -7.52 -6.67
CA THR A 71 5.60 -6.75 -5.66
C THR A 71 4.76 -6.35 -4.46
N ILE A 72 3.42 -6.32 -4.62
CA ILE A 72 2.46 -5.97 -3.56
C ILE A 72 1.99 -7.23 -2.82
N ALA A 73 1.63 -8.28 -3.56
CA ALA A 73 1.18 -9.54 -2.98
C ALA A 73 1.56 -10.71 -3.89
N GLU A 74 1.68 -11.89 -3.33
CA GLU A 74 1.78 -13.15 -4.06
C GLU A 74 0.61 -14.07 -3.73
N VAL A 75 0.31 -15.00 -4.61
CA VAL A 75 -0.73 -16.02 -4.39
C VAL A 75 -0.19 -17.41 -4.72
N ASP A 76 -0.46 -18.35 -3.85
CA ASP A 76 -0.10 -19.74 -4.09
C ASP A 76 -1.17 -20.50 -4.92
N PRO A 77 -0.86 -21.73 -5.40
CA PRO A 77 -1.83 -22.53 -6.15
C PRO A 77 -3.11 -22.90 -5.39
N SER A 78 -3.14 -22.75 -4.07
CA SER A 78 -4.31 -23.00 -3.22
C SER A 78 -5.20 -21.77 -3.06
N GLY A 79 -4.75 -20.58 -3.54
CA GLY A 79 -5.49 -19.32 -3.38
C GLY A 79 -5.19 -18.61 -2.07
N ILE A 80 -4.08 -18.95 -1.39
CA ILE A 80 -3.59 -18.24 -0.22
C ILE A 80 -2.78 -17.04 -0.70
N VAL A 81 -3.21 -15.84 -0.31
CA VAL A 81 -2.56 -14.57 -0.64
C VAL A 81 -1.63 -14.17 0.48
N THR A 82 -0.38 -13.83 0.15
CA THR A 82 0.62 -13.28 1.08
C THR A 82 0.85 -11.82 0.75
N GLY A 83 0.75 -10.93 1.75
CA GLY A 83 1.06 -9.50 1.61
C GLY A 83 2.56 -9.25 1.65
N LEU A 84 3.12 -8.60 0.63
CA LEU A 84 4.55 -8.30 0.51
C LEU A 84 4.87 -6.84 0.80
N ARG A 85 4.01 -5.93 0.33
CA ARG A 85 4.20 -4.49 0.44
C ARG A 85 2.84 -3.80 0.58
N GLY A 86 2.78 -2.72 1.37
CA GLY A 86 1.59 -1.89 1.49
C GLY A 86 1.12 -1.36 0.14
N GLY A 87 -0.17 -1.53 -0.17
CA GLY A 87 -0.73 -1.12 -1.45
C GLY A 87 -1.94 -1.95 -1.88
N SER A 88 -2.30 -1.84 -3.16
CA SER A 88 -3.44 -2.55 -3.74
C SER A 88 -3.06 -3.19 -5.07
N THR A 89 -3.49 -4.44 -5.27
CA THR A 89 -3.34 -5.19 -6.53
C THR A 89 -4.63 -5.94 -6.85
N THR A 90 -4.67 -6.68 -7.95
CA THR A 90 -5.83 -7.47 -8.36
C THR A 90 -5.48 -8.95 -8.34
N LEU A 91 -6.26 -9.75 -7.62
CA LEU A 91 -6.24 -11.21 -7.66
C LEU A 91 -7.17 -11.71 -8.75
N THR A 92 -6.72 -12.68 -9.52
CA THR A 92 -7.50 -13.32 -10.58
C THR A 92 -7.45 -14.84 -10.42
N LEU A 93 -8.61 -15.48 -10.49
CA LEU A 93 -8.78 -16.91 -10.64
C LEU A 93 -9.32 -17.20 -12.04
N GLN A 94 -8.66 -18.09 -12.76
CA GLN A 94 -9.05 -18.44 -14.12
C GLN A 94 -8.97 -19.96 -14.34
N SER A 95 -9.95 -20.54 -15.09
CA SER A 95 -9.86 -21.92 -15.56
C SER A 95 -8.74 -22.06 -16.59
N ALA A 96 -8.13 -23.24 -16.69
CA ALA A 96 -7.00 -23.50 -17.60
C ALA A 96 -7.33 -23.23 -19.07
N ASP A 97 -8.60 -23.40 -19.47
CA ASP A 97 -9.07 -23.09 -20.83
C ASP A 97 -9.45 -21.59 -21.03
N GLY A 98 -9.34 -20.79 -19.98
CA GLY A 98 -9.60 -19.36 -20.00
C GLY A 98 -11.06 -18.94 -20.10
N LYS A 99 -12.02 -19.88 -20.08
CA LYS A 99 -13.44 -19.55 -20.26
C LYS A 99 -14.14 -19.02 -19.02
N ILE A 100 -13.66 -19.43 -17.85
CA ILE A 100 -14.22 -19.01 -16.57
C ILE A 100 -13.15 -18.19 -15.85
N SER A 101 -13.51 -16.99 -15.40
CA SER A 101 -12.59 -16.10 -14.71
C SER A 101 -13.35 -15.21 -13.74
N ALA A 102 -12.73 -14.93 -12.60
CA ALA A 102 -13.17 -13.88 -11.66
C ALA A 102 -11.97 -13.15 -11.11
N SER A 103 -12.18 -11.88 -10.73
CA SER A 103 -11.14 -11.06 -10.14
C SER A 103 -11.68 -10.27 -8.97
N CYS A 104 -10.82 -9.99 -7.98
CA CYS A 104 -11.13 -9.13 -6.87
C CYS A 104 -9.89 -8.30 -6.46
N PRO A 105 -10.07 -7.12 -5.84
CA PRO A 105 -8.97 -6.36 -5.30
C PRO A 105 -8.34 -7.08 -4.11
N VAL A 106 -7.01 -6.98 -4.00
CA VAL A 106 -6.23 -7.32 -2.82
C VAL A 106 -5.71 -6.02 -2.21
N GLN A 107 -5.98 -5.82 -0.93
CA GLN A 107 -5.50 -4.68 -0.16
C GLN A 107 -4.51 -5.17 0.88
N VAL A 108 -3.26 -4.77 0.72
CA VAL A 108 -2.20 -5.07 1.68
C VAL A 108 -2.02 -3.86 2.59
N SER A 109 -2.32 -4.02 3.88
CA SER A 109 -2.06 -2.99 4.88
C SER A 109 -0.62 -3.09 5.39
N SER A 110 0.03 -1.95 5.55
CA SER A 110 1.33 -1.81 6.18
C SER A 110 1.22 -0.69 7.21
N PRO A 111 0.87 -1.00 8.47
CA PRO A 111 0.62 0.03 9.47
C PRO A 111 1.88 0.80 9.84
N LEU A 112 1.71 2.07 10.20
CA LEU A 112 2.78 2.92 10.72
C LEU A 112 3.37 2.31 11.99
N ARG A 113 4.71 2.19 12.06
CA ARG A 113 5.45 1.62 13.19
C ARG A 113 6.46 2.58 13.81
N GLY A 114 6.67 3.73 13.18
CA GLY A 114 7.61 4.75 13.64
C GLY A 114 7.74 5.89 12.65
N ILE A 115 8.52 6.89 13.05
CA ILE A 115 8.89 8.02 12.21
C ILE A 115 10.37 8.34 12.38
N ALA A 116 10.96 9.03 11.39
CA ALA A 116 12.31 9.54 11.45
C ALA A 116 12.39 10.96 10.88
N LEU A 117 13.39 11.71 11.31
CA LEU A 117 13.75 13.03 10.80
C LEU A 117 15.22 13.03 10.40
N ASP A 118 15.55 13.82 9.39
CA ASP A 118 16.94 14.13 9.06
C ASP A 118 17.43 15.33 9.88
N ASP A 119 18.75 15.41 10.12
CA ASP A 119 19.38 16.59 10.69
C ASP A 119 19.39 17.72 9.65
N TYR A 120 19.20 18.95 10.12
CA TYR A 120 19.16 20.13 9.26
C TYR A 120 20.34 21.06 9.57
N THR A 121 20.99 21.53 8.50
CA THR A 121 21.94 22.65 8.57
C THR A 121 21.32 23.83 7.85
N LEU A 122 21.10 24.91 8.57
CA LEU A 122 20.60 26.17 8.05
C LEU A 122 21.78 27.17 7.96
N TYR A 123 21.78 27.92 6.88
CA TYR A 123 22.78 28.96 6.64
C TYR A 123 22.16 30.31 6.89
N PHE A 124 22.88 31.15 7.58
CA PHE A 124 22.45 32.47 7.97
C PHE A 124 23.62 33.44 7.87
N ASP A 125 23.39 34.62 7.30
CA ASP A 125 24.30 35.72 7.29
C ASP A 125 23.69 36.84 8.16
N ASP A 126 24.45 37.30 9.14
CA ASP A 126 24.05 38.37 10.05
C ASP A 126 24.28 39.78 9.46
N GLU A 127 24.79 39.87 8.21
CA GLU A 127 24.91 41.14 7.49
C GLU A 127 23.52 41.68 7.13
N LEU A 128 23.20 42.85 7.66
CA LEU A 128 21.94 43.54 7.40
C LEU A 128 22.08 44.40 6.14
N VAL A 129 21.41 43.99 5.08
CA VAL A 129 21.35 44.79 3.84
C VAL A 129 20.12 45.69 3.91
N THR A 130 20.36 47.01 3.65
CA THR A 130 19.30 48.01 3.64
C THR A 130 19.09 48.51 2.22
N TRP A 131 17.85 48.55 1.76
CA TRP A 131 17.47 49.12 0.47
C TRP A 131 16.32 50.10 0.63
N ILE A 132 16.09 50.90 -0.42
CA ILE A 132 14.98 51.85 -0.48
C ILE A 132 14.01 51.35 -1.52
N THR A 133 12.76 51.13 -1.12
CA THR A 133 11.67 50.71 -1.99
C THR A 133 11.22 51.84 -2.92
N ALA A 134 10.44 51.52 -3.97
CA ALA A 134 10.02 52.50 -4.96
C ALA A 134 9.17 53.64 -4.40
N ASP A 135 8.53 53.45 -3.25
CA ASP A 135 7.77 54.48 -2.50
C ASP A 135 8.63 55.30 -1.54
N GLY A 136 9.95 55.05 -1.51
CA GLY A 136 10.90 55.77 -0.65
C GLY A 136 11.02 55.18 0.77
N THR A 137 10.37 54.07 1.08
CA THR A 137 10.51 53.41 2.38
C THR A 137 11.85 52.70 2.48
N ARG A 138 12.49 52.83 3.63
CA ARG A 138 13.75 52.12 3.93
C ARG A 138 13.40 50.77 4.57
N GLU A 139 13.77 49.68 3.89
CA GLU A 139 13.65 48.33 4.39
C GLU A 139 15.02 47.70 4.62
N SER A 140 15.08 46.76 5.53
CA SER A 140 16.30 46.02 5.84
C SER A 140 15.97 44.56 6.12
N ASP A 141 16.79 43.67 5.58
CA ASP A 141 16.72 42.24 5.84
C ASP A 141 18.13 41.66 5.83
N TYR A 142 18.26 40.42 6.27
CA TYR A 142 19.54 39.74 6.22
C TYR A 142 19.94 39.42 4.78
N ALA A 143 21.22 39.54 4.49
CA ALA A 143 21.76 39.32 3.14
C ALA A 143 21.46 37.88 2.65
N TYR A 144 21.48 36.93 3.56
CA TYR A 144 21.15 35.54 3.25
C TYR A 144 20.52 34.84 4.45
N ALA A 145 19.42 34.12 4.19
CA ALA A 145 18.81 33.19 5.14
C ALA A 145 18.24 32.00 4.37
N SER A 146 18.69 30.79 4.73
CA SER A 146 18.17 29.58 4.10
C SER A 146 16.72 29.31 4.53
N ARG A 147 15.96 28.63 3.65
CA ARG A 147 14.62 28.11 3.95
C ARG A 147 14.59 26.63 3.62
N VAL A 148 14.16 25.80 4.55
CA VAL A 148 14.11 24.36 4.36
C VAL A 148 12.72 23.83 4.70
N GLY A 149 12.14 23.03 3.81
CA GLY A 149 10.96 22.24 4.13
C GLY A 149 11.35 21.04 5.00
N VAL A 150 10.64 20.83 6.08
CA VAL A 150 10.87 19.69 6.96
C VAL A 150 10.07 18.50 6.47
N ALA A 151 10.72 17.35 6.31
CA ALA A 151 10.09 16.09 5.98
C ALA A 151 10.11 15.14 7.18
N CYS A 152 8.96 14.54 7.49
CA CYS A 152 8.85 13.43 8.43
C CYS A 152 8.78 12.13 7.63
N HIS A 153 9.77 11.27 7.81
CA HIS A 153 9.83 9.96 7.15
C HIS A 153 8.99 8.96 7.95
N LEU A 154 7.97 8.41 7.30
CA LEU A 154 7.13 7.38 7.90
C LEU A 154 7.80 6.01 7.78
N LEU A 155 7.70 5.18 8.80
CA LEU A 155 8.32 3.85 8.86
C LEU A 155 7.27 2.77 9.14
N PRO A 156 7.20 1.72 8.29
CA PRO A 156 8.00 1.51 7.08
C PRO A 156 7.62 2.50 5.96
N GLU A 157 8.49 2.70 4.97
CA GLU A 157 8.26 3.63 3.85
C GLU A 157 7.01 3.30 3.02
N ASP A 158 6.62 2.04 2.98
CA ASP A 158 5.42 1.53 2.32
C ASP A 158 4.20 1.50 3.27
N THR A 159 4.22 2.30 4.34
CA THR A 159 3.05 2.38 5.23
C THR A 159 1.80 2.84 4.49
N THR A 160 0.68 2.25 4.85
CA THR A 160 -0.65 2.65 4.33
C THR A 160 -1.30 3.73 5.17
N ASP A 161 -0.69 4.08 6.31
CA ASP A 161 -1.13 5.15 7.18
C ASP A 161 -0.41 6.45 6.81
N HIS A 162 -1.16 7.54 6.67
CA HIS A 162 -0.64 8.85 6.30
C HIS A 162 -1.11 9.94 7.25
N PRO A 163 -0.78 9.86 8.57
CA PRO A 163 -1.15 10.89 9.52
C PRO A 163 -0.38 12.18 9.24
N ALA A 164 -0.99 13.32 9.56
CA ALA A 164 -0.30 14.60 9.50
C ALA A 164 0.74 14.70 10.62
N ALA A 165 1.93 15.23 10.28
CA ALA A 165 2.97 15.53 11.25
C ALA A 165 2.78 16.94 11.82
N THR A 166 3.09 17.10 13.10
CA THR A 166 3.25 18.40 13.76
C THR A 166 4.69 18.55 14.21
N TYR A 167 5.18 19.81 14.19
CA TYR A 167 6.58 20.09 14.46
C TYR A 167 6.73 21.13 15.56
N HIS A 168 7.77 20.96 16.38
CA HIS A 168 8.12 21.87 17.45
C HIS A 168 9.64 22.09 17.50
N ILE A 169 10.07 23.36 17.62
CA ILE A 169 11.47 23.77 17.84
C ILE A 169 11.67 24.06 19.31
N ALA A 170 12.75 23.52 19.87
CA ALA A 170 13.08 23.69 21.30
C ALA A 170 13.55 25.11 21.63
N ASP A 171 14.29 25.79 20.74
CA ASP A 171 14.72 27.18 20.90
C ASP A 171 14.47 27.99 19.63
N GLU A 172 13.37 28.73 19.62
CA GLU A 172 12.97 29.59 18.51
C GLU A 172 13.88 30.81 18.29
N ARG A 173 14.79 31.11 19.24
CA ARG A 173 15.80 32.14 19.06
C ARG A 173 16.94 31.69 18.14
N ILE A 174 17.07 30.39 17.87
CA ILE A 174 18.06 29.81 16.96
C ILE A 174 17.45 29.52 15.60
N ALA A 175 16.30 28.82 15.56
CA ALA A 175 15.53 28.54 14.34
C ALA A 175 14.04 28.53 14.67
N ARG A 176 13.20 28.88 13.72
CA ARG A 176 11.74 28.88 13.88
C ARG A 176 11.05 28.47 12.60
N PHE A 177 9.77 28.18 12.70
CA PHE A 177 8.92 28.04 11.53
C PHE A 177 8.35 29.38 11.07
N ASP A 178 8.46 29.63 9.75
CA ASP A 178 7.78 30.71 9.04
C ASP A 178 6.87 30.06 7.97
N GLY A 179 5.59 29.91 8.31
CA GLY A 179 4.68 29.08 7.54
C GLY A 179 5.19 27.62 7.49
N PRO A 180 5.35 27.03 6.29
CA PRO A 180 5.82 25.66 6.14
C PRO A 180 7.36 25.53 6.20
N TRP A 181 8.09 26.63 6.31
CA TRP A 181 9.54 26.68 6.20
C TRP A 181 10.21 26.76 7.56
N LEU A 182 11.25 25.95 7.77
CA LEU A 182 12.19 26.11 8.85
C LEU A 182 13.23 27.16 8.42
N VAL A 183 13.35 28.23 9.21
CA VAL A 183 14.22 29.37 8.91
C VAL A 183 15.18 29.62 10.08
N PRO A 184 16.42 30.08 9.81
CA PRO A 184 17.36 30.48 10.84
C PRO A 184 16.95 31.81 11.49
N VAL A 185 17.31 31.98 12.76
CA VAL A 185 17.13 33.24 13.52
C VAL A 185 18.44 33.75 14.08
N ASN A 186 19.29 32.81 14.56
CA ASN A 186 20.62 33.15 15.11
C ASN A 186 21.50 31.90 15.05
N TYR A 187 22.81 32.09 15.11
CA TYR A 187 23.78 31.00 15.17
C TYR A 187 23.58 30.11 16.39
N GLY A 188 23.77 28.82 16.20
CA GLY A 188 23.65 27.85 17.29
C GLY A 188 23.10 26.48 16.85
N THR A 189 22.72 25.72 17.84
CA THR A 189 22.13 24.38 17.64
C THR A 189 20.89 24.28 18.52
N THR A 190 19.82 23.78 17.92
CA THR A 190 18.55 23.49 18.60
C THR A 190 18.03 22.10 18.19
N THR A 191 16.94 21.67 18.80
CA THR A 191 16.28 20.39 18.49
C THR A 191 14.94 20.64 17.83
N LEU A 192 14.69 19.95 16.75
CA LEU A 192 13.38 19.81 16.11
C LEU A 192 12.75 18.51 16.58
N THR A 193 11.52 18.58 17.04
CA THR A 193 10.69 17.43 17.39
C THR A 193 9.52 17.34 16.42
N ALA A 194 9.24 16.15 15.91
CA ALA A 194 8.04 15.83 15.15
C ALA A 194 7.17 14.82 15.92
N ASP A 195 5.86 15.05 15.91
CA ASP A 195 4.85 14.12 16.39
C ASP A 195 3.94 13.74 15.23
N CYS A 196 3.78 12.43 14.96
CA CYS A 196 3.01 11.93 13.83
C CYS A 196 2.48 10.53 14.13
N GLY A 197 1.15 10.34 14.04
CA GLY A 197 0.51 9.03 14.23
C GLY A 197 0.77 8.39 15.60
N GLY A 198 1.02 9.17 16.64
CA GLY A 198 1.36 8.68 17.99
C GLY A 198 2.84 8.35 18.19
N PHE A 199 3.67 8.57 17.20
CA PHE A 199 5.14 8.44 17.28
C PHE A 199 5.79 9.82 17.35
N THR A 200 6.94 9.88 18.05
CA THR A 200 7.75 11.10 18.20
C THR A 200 9.16 10.83 17.71
N ALA A 201 9.71 11.74 16.94
CA ALA A 201 11.13 11.74 16.52
C ALA A 201 11.77 13.11 16.78
N GLN A 202 13.08 13.12 16.95
CA GLN A 202 13.86 14.33 17.15
C GLN A 202 15.07 14.33 16.21
N CYS A 203 15.46 15.53 15.79
CA CYS A 203 16.69 15.74 15.04
C CYS A 203 17.38 17.04 15.47
N THR A 204 18.63 17.19 15.03
CA THR A 204 19.44 18.38 15.28
C THR A 204 19.20 19.41 14.19
N VAL A 205 18.97 20.66 14.59
CA VAL A 205 18.98 21.82 13.71
C VAL A 205 20.17 22.67 14.06
N ARG A 206 21.10 22.83 13.13
CA ARG A 206 22.29 23.66 13.27
C ARG A 206 22.18 24.88 12.37
N VAL A 207 22.38 26.06 12.93
CA VAL A 207 22.47 27.31 12.17
C VAL A 207 23.93 27.77 12.16
N VAL A 208 24.49 27.91 10.98
CA VAL A 208 25.89 28.27 10.73
C VAL A 208 25.96 29.48 9.80
N ARG A 209 27.13 30.13 9.76
CA ARG A 209 27.37 31.19 8.79
C ARG A 209 27.37 30.64 7.38
N ALA A 210 26.78 31.39 6.45
CA ALA A 210 26.96 31.12 5.03
C ALA A 210 28.45 31.37 4.69
N GLU A 211 29.11 30.31 4.19
CA GLU A 211 30.49 30.47 3.67
C GLU A 211 30.38 31.01 2.24
N GLU A 212 31.28 31.97 1.88
CA GLU A 212 31.40 32.53 0.55
C GLU A 212 31.88 31.50 -0.48
#